data_c728ccb016dc78515064b73f87af237d
#
_entry.id   c728ccb016dc78515064b73f87af237d
#
_cell.length_a   1.000
_cell.length_b   1.000
_cell.length_c   1.000
_cell.angle_alpha   90.00
_cell.angle_beta   90.00
_cell.angle_gamma   90.00
#
_symmetry.space_group_name_H-M   'P 1'
#
loop_
_entity.id
_entity.type
_entity.pdbx_description
1 polymer ?
#
loop_
_entity_poly.entity_id
_entity_poly.type
_entity_poly.pdbx_seq_one_letter_code
_entity_poly.pdbx_strand_id
1 'polypeptide(L)'
;MQEGFVKSEIKNEIAYITFFHPQSNSMPGYQLNALAAEIEKVGSDPNAKVIVLKSEGDKTFCAGASFEELISIKDIESGTKFFSGFAGVINAIRKAPKFVIVRVQGKAVGGGVGIACSGDYTFGVQSASVKLSELAVGIGPFVVGPAVERKVGKSAFCELTINATEWRSAQWAREKGMYGEVFDTIEEMDKGIDALALLLAGSNPEAMAMLKKIMWSDCENWDRLLIERAAMSGKLVLSEFTINAINKFKSK
;
A
#
# COMPACT_ATOMS: atom_id res chain seq x y z
N MET A 1 -2.75 -1.52 -25.78
CA MET A 1 -3.02 -1.00 -24.41
C MET A 1 -1.70 -0.96 -23.68
N GLN A 2 -1.48 0.07 -22.86
CA GLN A 2 -0.24 0.15 -22.06
C GLN A 2 -0.28 -0.95 -20.99
N GLU A 3 0.77 -1.76 -20.90
CA GLU A 3 0.88 -2.79 -19.87
C GLU A 3 1.23 -2.18 -18.49
N GLY A 4 0.82 -2.86 -17.41
CA GLY A 4 1.23 -2.48 -16.05
C GLY A 4 2.73 -2.64 -15.88
N PHE A 5 3.35 -1.76 -15.08
CA PHE A 5 4.79 -1.82 -14.82
C PHE A 5 5.13 -1.42 -13.38
N VAL A 6 6.32 -1.84 -12.96
CA VAL A 6 7.05 -1.30 -11.81
C VAL A 6 8.45 -0.95 -12.29
N LYS A 7 8.89 0.26 -12.02
CA LYS A 7 10.24 0.74 -12.39
C LYS A 7 10.84 1.55 -11.26
N SER A 8 12.14 1.60 -11.15
CA SER A 8 12.84 2.51 -10.25
C SER A 8 13.91 3.33 -10.99
N GLU A 9 14.22 4.48 -10.43
CA GLU A 9 15.35 5.31 -10.78
C GLU A 9 15.97 5.87 -9.49
N ILE A 10 17.30 6.03 -9.49
CA ILE A 10 18.02 6.65 -8.38
C ILE A 10 18.54 8.00 -8.82
N LYS A 11 18.16 9.05 -8.11
CA LYS A 11 18.62 10.43 -8.31
C LYS A 11 18.95 11.04 -6.96
N ASN A 12 20.10 11.69 -6.83
CA ASN A 12 20.51 12.36 -5.59
C ASN A 12 20.41 11.45 -4.35
N GLU A 13 20.83 10.18 -4.48
CA GLU A 13 20.77 9.14 -3.44
C GLU A 13 19.34 8.80 -2.98
N ILE A 14 18.31 9.17 -3.74
CA ILE A 14 16.91 8.85 -3.52
C ILE A 14 16.45 7.87 -4.60
N ALA A 15 15.92 6.71 -4.20
CA ALA A 15 15.30 5.75 -5.09
C ALA A 15 13.81 6.07 -5.26
N TYR A 16 13.40 6.44 -6.48
CA TYR A 16 12.00 6.63 -6.83
C TYR A 16 11.46 5.36 -7.46
N ILE A 17 10.56 4.67 -6.76
CA ILE A 17 9.82 3.51 -7.29
C ILE A 17 8.48 3.99 -7.81
N THR A 18 8.20 3.70 -9.07
CA THR A 18 6.94 4.07 -9.72
C THR A 18 6.23 2.81 -10.21
N PHE A 19 4.97 2.64 -9.86
CA PHE A 19 4.11 1.61 -10.43
C PHE A 19 2.95 2.21 -11.22
N PHE A 20 2.48 1.44 -12.18
CA PHE A 20 1.34 1.79 -13.01
C PHE A 20 0.55 0.54 -13.40
N HIS A 21 -0.77 0.65 -13.43
CA HIS A 21 -1.65 -0.31 -14.06
C HIS A 21 -2.83 0.41 -14.72
N PRO A 22 -3.22 0.05 -15.97
CA PRO A 22 -4.26 0.76 -16.72
C PRO A 22 -5.63 0.75 -16.03
N GLN A 23 -5.91 -0.25 -15.20
CA GLN A 23 -7.12 -0.35 -14.40
C GLN A 23 -6.96 0.41 -13.07
N SER A 24 -6.77 1.73 -13.13
CA SER A 24 -6.69 2.60 -11.94
C SER A 24 -5.63 2.16 -10.92
N ASN A 25 -4.46 1.72 -11.40
CA ASN A 25 -3.38 1.22 -10.55
C ASN A 25 -3.82 0.07 -9.63
N SER A 26 -4.73 -0.81 -10.10
CA SER A 26 -5.02 -2.07 -9.43
C SER A 26 -3.79 -2.99 -9.47
N MET A 27 -3.69 -3.88 -8.50
CA MET A 27 -2.50 -4.68 -8.28
C MET A 27 -2.78 -6.17 -8.56
N PRO A 28 -2.50 -6.68 -9.76
CA PRO A 28 -2.43 -8.11 -10.00
C PRO A 28 -1.19 -8.72 -9.32
N GLY A 29 -1.22 -10.04 -9.09
CA GLY A 29 -0.19 -10.75 -8.33
C GLY A 29 1.22 -10.58 -8.91
N TYR A 30 1.36 -10.56 -10.24
CA TYR A 30 2.67 -10.33 -10.87
C TYR A 30 3.24 -8.94 -10.53
N GLN A 31 2.38 -7.93 -10.46
CA GLN A 31 2.80 -6.55 -10.16
C GLN A 31 3.10 -6.36 -8.67
N LEU A 32 2.35 -7.02 -7.78
CA LEU A 32 2.67 -7.07 -6.34
C LEU A 32 4.05 -7.69 -6.11
N ASN A 33 4.34 -8.82 -6.78
CA ASN A 33 5.64 -9.48 -6.69
C ASN A 33 6.77 -8.59 -7.25
N ALA A 34 6.54 -7.94 -8.39
CA ALA A 34 7.50 -7.02 -8.99
C ALA A 34 7.75 -5.81 -8.06
N LEU A 35 6.71 -5.27 -7.42
CA LEU A 35 6.85 -4.15 -6.49
C LEU A 35 7.64 -4.54 -5.24
N ALA A 36 7.34 -5.69 -4.65
CA ALA A 36 8.10 -6.19 -3.50
C ALA A 36 9.58 -6.40 -3.85
N ALA A 37 9.87 -7.06 -4.97
CA ALA A 37 11.23 -7.29 -5.44
C ALA A 37 11.98 -5.98 -5.73
N GLU A 38 11.32 -4.98 -6.31
CA GLU A 38 11.96 -3.69 -6.60
C GLU A 38 12.25 -2.90 -5.31
N ILE A 39 11.37 -2.96 -4.29
CA ILE A 39 11.63 -2.37 -2.96
C ILE A 39 12.84 -3.05 -2.31
N GLU A 40 12.94 -4.37 -2.34
CA GLU A 40 14.08 -5.12 -1.80
C GLU A 40 15.38 -4.78 -2.52
N LYS A 41 15.35 -4.70 -3.85
CA LYS A 41 16.48 -4.35 -4.70
C LYS A 41 17.02 -2.97 -4.34
N VAL A 42 16.20 -1.92 -4.39
CA VAL A 42 16.67 -0.56 -4.06
C VAL A 42 16.94 -0.40 -2.55
N GLY A 43 16.27 -1.19 -1.72
CA GLY A 43 16.55 -1.29 -0.29
C GLY A 43 17.99 -1.72 -0.02
N SER A 44 18.54 -2.59 -0.85
CA SER A 44 19.92 -3.11 -0.74
C SER A 44 20.94 -2.31 -1.54
N ASP A 45 20.53 -1.38 -2.41
CA ASP A 45 21.42 -0.61 -3.28
C ASP A 45 22.17 0.47 -2.48
N PRO A 46 23.52 0.46 -2.42
CA PRO A 46 24.30 1.44 -1.66
C PRO A 46 24.19 2.87 -2.21
N ASN A 47 23.75 3.04 -3.47
CA ASN A 47 23.58 4.35 -4.09
C ASN A 47 22.28 5.05 -3.69
N ALA A 48 21.39 4.38 -2.95
CA ALA A 48 20.16 4.95 -2.41
C ALA A 48 20.20 5.01 -0.89
N LYS A 49 19.71 6.10 -0.31
CA LYS A 49 19.57 6.29 1.14
C LYS A 49 18.10 6.37 1.59
N VAL A 50 17.20 6.71 0.67
CA VAL A 50 15.76 6.90 0.90
C VAL A 50 15.00 6.31 -0.28
N ILE A 51 13.79 5.82 -0.02
CA ILE A 51 12.88 5.30 -1.05
C ILE A 51 11.65 6.19 -1.09
N VAL A 52 11.26 6.64 -2.28
CA VAL A 52 9.97 7.29 -2.57
C VAL A 52 9.14 6.35 -3.41
N LEU A 53 8.02 5.87 -2.87
CA LEU A 53 7.07 5.00 -3.55
C LEU A 53 5.90 5.83 -4.08
N LYS A 54 5.63 5.75 -5.37
CA LYS A 54 4.55 6.46 -6.05
C LYS A 54 3.90 5.63 -7.15
N SER A 55 2.69 5.99 -7.54
CA SER A 55 2.06 5.48 -8.76
C SER A 55 1.97 6.56 -9.83
N GLU A 56 1.82 6.15 -11.08
CA GLU A 56 1.54 7.05 -12.21
C GLU A 56 0.09 7.57 -12.17
N GLY A 57 -0.10 8.71 -12.82
CA GLY A 57 -1.40 9.38 -12.94
C GLY A 57 -1.72 10.27 -11.75
N ASP A 58 -2.88 10.93 -11.83
CA ASP A 58 -3.29 11.98 -10.90
C ASP A 58 -4.57 11.65 -10.10
N LYS A 59 -5.33 10.62 -10.49
CA LYS A 59 -6.66 10.33 -9.96
C LYS A 59 -6.69 9.23 -8.90
N THR A 60 -5.86 8.21 -9.08
CA THR A 60 -5.88 7.03 -8.22
C THR A 60 -4.45 6.63 -7.87
N PHE A 61 -4.15 6.60 -6.59
CA PHE A 61 -2.89 6.02 -6.10
C PHE A 61 -2.92 4.51 -6.34
N CYS A 62 -3.93 3.81 -5.80
CA CYS A 62 -4.07 2.36 -5.98
C CYS A 62 -5.51 1.93 -5.71
N ALA A 63 -6.13 1.26 -6.68
CA ALA A 63 -7.49 0.73 -6.56
C ALA A 63 -7.57 -0.60 -5.79
N GLY A 64 -6.45 -1.09 -5.25
CA GLY A 64 -6.40 -2.34 -4.50
C GLY A 64 -6.14 -3.55 -5.39
N ALA A 65 -6.69 -4.70 -5.02
CA ALA A 65 -6.53 -5.97 -5.73
C ALA A 65 -7.06 -5.91 -7.16
N SER A 66 -6.39 -6.61 -8.08
CA SER A 66 -6.92 -6.81 -9.45
C SER A 66 -8.24 -7.57 -9.39
N PHE A 67 -9.28 -6.94 -9.88
CA PHE A 67 -10.61 -7.53 -9.88
C PHE A 67 -10.71 -8.73 -10.82
N GLU A 68 -10.01 -8.69 -11.95
CA GLU A 68 -9.95 -9.79 -12.92
C GLU A 68 -9.29 -11.03 -12.31
N GLU A 69 -8.19 -10.84 -11.60
CA GLU A 69 -7.48 -11.94 -10.94
C GLU A 69 -8.30 -12.48 -9.76
N LEU A 70 -8.94 -11.59 -8.98
CA LEU A 70 -9.81 -11.97 -7.86
C LEU A 70 -10.91 -12.94 -8.29
N ILE A 71 -11.53 -12.71 -9.45
CA ILE A 71 -12.57 -13.58 -10.02
C ILE A 71 -12.00 -14.92 -10.49
N SER A 72 -10.75 -14.96 -10.89
CA SER A 72 -10.10 -16.16 -11.40
C SER A 72 -9.70 -17.16 -10.32
N ILE A 73 -9.76 -16.77 -9.05
CA ILE A 73 -9.42 -17.64 -7.91
C ILE A 73 -10.43 -18.77 -7.82
N LYS A 74 -9.92 -20.02 -7.80
CA LYS A 74 -10.76 -21.25 -7.81
C LYS A 74 -10.60 -22.10 -6.57
N ASP A 75 -9.55 -21.89 -5.79
CA ASP A 75 -9.21 -22.67 -4.60
C ASP A 75 -8.49 -21.81 -3.55
N ILE A 76 -8.36 -22.36 -2.35
CA ILE A 76 -7.74 -21.66 -1.21
C ILE A 76 -6.25 -21.36 -1.47
N GLU A 77 -5.55 -22.24 -2.18
CA GLU A 77 -4.13 -22.08 -2.46
C GLU A 77 -3.88 -20.89 -3.38
N SER A 78 -4.59 -20.81 -4.51
CA SER A 78 -4.50 -19.68 -5.44
C SER A 78 -4.95 -18.36 -4.78
N GLY A 79 -6.01 -18.41 -3.95
CA GLY A 79 -6.46 -17.26 -3.17
C GLY A 79 -5.41 -16.80 -2.15
N THR A 80 -4.85 -17.73 -1.38
CA THR A 80 -3.79 -17.42 -0.42
C THR A 80 -2.57 -16.83 -1.14
N LYS A 81 -2.15 -17.41 -2.25
CA LYS A 81 -1.04 -16.91 -3.06
C LYS A 81 -1.28 -15.48 -3.52
N PHE A 82 -2.47 -15.20 -4.05
CA PHE A 82 -2.84 -13.87 -4.51
C PHE A 82 -2.76 -12.83 -3.39
N PHE A 83 -3.44 -13.07 -2.26
CA PHE A 83 -3.43 -12.13 -1.14
C PHE A 83 -2.06 -12.02 -0.46
N SER A 84 -1.22 -13.05 -0.53
CA SER A 84 0.18 -13.01 -0.06
C SER A 84 1.04 -12.03 -0.84
N GLY A 85 0.65 -11.62 -2.05
CA GLY A 85 1.33 -10.56 -2.78
C GLY A 85 1.32 -9.22 -2.03
N PHE A 86 0.18 -8.85 -1.40
CA PHE A 86 0.13 -7.67 -0.53
C PHE A 86 0.99 -7.84 0.73
N ALA A 87 0.99 -9.04 1.32
CA ALA A 87 1.89 -9.35 2.45
C ALA A 87 3.36 -9.14 2.06
N GLY A 88 3.74 -9.57 0.85
CA GLY A 88 5.09 -9.36 0.30
C GLY A 88 5.47 -7.89 0.23
N VAL A 89 4.61 -7.04 -0.35
CA VAL A 89 4.85 -5.59 -0.44
C VAL A 89 4.97 -4.94 0.94
N ILE A 90 4.05 -5.24 1.86
CA ILE A 90 4.07 -4.71 3.23
C ILE A 90 5.36 -5.10 3.94
N ASN A 91 5.77 -6.37 3.83
CA ASN A 91 7.00 -6.86 4.45
C ASN A 91 8.26 -6.29 3.79
N ALA A 92 8.29 -6.10 2.46
CA ALA A 92 9.40 -5.44 1.77
C ALA A 92 9.58 -4.00 2.26
N ILE A 93 8.48 -3.22 2.39
CA ILE A 93 8.52 -1.87 2.93
C ILE A 93 9.02 -1.88 4.38
N ARG A 94 8.45 -2.74 5.22
CA ARG A 94 8.81 -2.86 6.64
C ARG A 94 10.28 -3.20 6.86
N LYS A 95 10.81 -4.15 6.08
CA LYS A 95 12.18 -4.68 6.22
C LYS A 95 13.24 -3.85 5.51
N ALA A 96 12.87 -2.98 4.59
CA ALA A 96 13.83 -2.12 3.91
C ALA A 96 14.66 -1.35 4.96
N PRO A 97 16.01 -1.37 4.87
CA PRO A 97 16.86 -0.67 5.84
C PRO A 97 16.89 0.86 5.62
N LYS A 98 15.96 1.37 4.83
CA LYS A 98 15.81 2.76 4.42
C LYS A 98 14.40 3.23 4.70
N PHE A 99 14.21 4.50 5.01
CA PHE A 99 12.86 5.05 5.11
C PHE A 99 12.15 5.03 3.76
N VAL A 100 10.88 4.66 3.78
CA VAL A 100 10.00 4.64 2.62
C VAL A 100 8.96 5.75 2.77
N ILE A 101 9.05 6.74 1.90
CA ILE A 101 8.06 7.82 1.77
C ILE A 101 7.03 7.37 0.73
N VAL A 102 5.75 7.45 1.05
CA VAL A 102 4.66 7.12 0.12
C VAL A 102 3.94 8.38 -0.34
N ARG A 103 3.77 8.51 -1.66
CA ARG A 103 3.09 9.62 -2.33
C ARG A 103 1.68 9.20 -2.75
N VAL A 104 0.65 9.77 -2.11
CA VAL A 104 -0.75 9.46 -2.38
C VAL A 104 -1.44 10.65 -3.06
N GLN A 105 -1.43 10.66 -4.39
CA GLN A 105 -1.99 11.73 -5.21
C GLN A 105 -3.49 11.61 -5.48
N GLY A 106 -4.14 10.58 -4.97
CA GLY A 106 -5.55 10.36 -5.28
C GLY A 106 -6.15 9.22 -4.47
N LYS A 107 -7.15 8.53 -5.04
CA LYS A 107 -7.89 7.48 -4.34
C LYS A 107 -6.99 6.29 -3.96
N ALA A 108 -7.09 5.84 -2.70
CA ALA A 108 -6.51 4.60 -2.22
C ALA A 108 -7.62 3.68 -1.71
N VAL A 109 -7.68 2.44 -2.22
CA VAL A 109 -8.74 1.48 -1.90
C VAL A 109 -8.15 0.16 -1.47
N GLY A 110 -8.68 -0.44 -0.41
CA GLY A 110 -8.33 -1.79 0.02
C GLY A 110 -6.82 -1.98 0.18
N GLY A 111 -6.24 -2.87 -0.63
CA GLY A 111 -4.80 -3.09 -0.67
C GLY A 111 -3.97 -1.81 -0.85
N GLY A 112 -4.48 -0.81 -1.58
CA GLY A 112 -3.84 0.48 -1.75
C GLY A 112 -3.73 1.28 -0.43
N VAL A 113 -4.74 1.17 0.44
CA VAL A 113 -4.66 1.74 1.80
C VAL A 113 -3.59 1.05 2.61
N GLY A 114 -3.49 -0.29 2.49
CA GLY A 114 -2.44 -1.07 3.14
C GLY A 114 -1.04 -0.64 2.73
N ILE A 115 -0.79 -0.44 1.44
CA ILE A 115 0.50 0.05 0.92
C ILE A 115 0.78 1.46 1.47
N ALA A 116 -0.20 2.38 1.42
CA ALA A 116 -0.05 3.73 1.95
C ALA A 116 0.27 3.75 3.46
N CYS A 117 -0.37 2.88 4.24
CA CYS A 117 -0.13 2.74 5.69
C CYS A 117 1.20 2.07 6.04
N SER A 118 1.79 1.30 5.12
CA SER A 118 3.07 0.65 5.33
C SER A 118 4.27 1.59 5.19
N GLY A 119 4.10 2.75 4.54
CA GLY A 119 5.14 3.76 4.46
C GLY A 119 5.54 4.30 5.83
N ASP A 120 6.83 4.61 6.00
CA ASP A 120 7.31 5.26 7.22
C ASP A 120 6.76 6.69 7.32
N TYR A 121 6.68 7.37 6.19
CA TYR A 121 6.03 8.68 6.06
C TYR A 121 5.15 8.71 4.80
N THR A 122 3.94 9.24 4.90
CA THR A 122 3.00 9.25 3.79
C THR A 122 2.48 10.67 3.57
N PHE A 123 2.63 11.15 2.33
CA PHE A 123 2.08 12.42 1.88
C PHE A 123 0.78 12.20 1.12
N GLY A 124 -0.17 13.11 1.27
CA GLY A 124 -1.42 13.13 0.52
C GLY A 124 -1.73 14.50 -0.08
N VAL A 125 -2.65 14.52 -1.03
CA VAL A 125 -3.27 15.75 -1.52
C VAL A 125 -4.70 15.89 -1.00
N GLN A 126 -5.21 17.10 -0.92
CA GLN A 126 -6.56 17.40 -0.42
C GLN A 126 -7.66 16.64 -1.18
N SER A 127 -7.46 16.38 -2.47
CA SER A 127 -8.39 15.61 -3.31
C SER A 127 -8.31 14.09 -3.12
N ALA A 128 -7.32 13.58 -2.37
CA ALA A 128 -7.20 12.16 -2.09
C ALA A 128 -8.29 11.67 -1.14
N SER A 129 -8.64 10.41 -1.28
CA SER A 129 -9.59 9.74 -0.40
C SER A 129 -9.23 8.28 -0.20
N VAL A 130 -9.64 7.71 0.92
CA VAL A 130 -9.32 6.34 1.30
C VAL A 130 -10.57 5.55 1.64
N LYS A 131 -10.54 4.23 1.35
CA LYS A 131 -11.63 3.30 1.68
C LYS A 131 -11.11 1.88 1.84
N LEU A 132 -11.49 1.19 2.94
CA LEU A 132 -11.31 -0.26 3.07
C LEU A 132 -12.59 -0.98 2.61
N SER A 133 -12.62 -1.39 1.35
CA SER A 133 -13.83 -1.91 0.70
C SER A 133 -14.03 -3.42 0.82
N GLU A 134 -13.12 -4.13 1.46
CA GLU A 134 -13.06 -5.59 1.47
C GLU A 134 -14.33 -6.23 2.08
N LEU A 135 -14.85 -5.67 3.19
CA LEU A 135 -16.04 -6.20 3.82
C LEU A 135 -17.29 -6.06 2.94
N ALA A 136 -17.36 -5.01 2.12
CA ALA A 136 -18.47 -4.80 1.19
C ALA A 136 -18.56 -5.88 0.10
N VAL A 137 -17.47 -6.57 -0.18
CA VAL A 137 -17.44 -7.70 -1.12
C VAL A 137 -17.33 -9.06 -0.40
N GLY A 138 -17.54 -9.11 0.92
CA GLY A 138 -17.59 -10.36 1.70
C GLY A 138 -16.22 -10.89 2.13
N ILE A 139 -15.16 -10.10 1.98
CA ILE A 139 -13.82 -10.40 2.46
C ILE A 139 -13.53 -9.44 3.63
N GLY A 140 -12.53 -9.66 4.43
CA GLY A 140 -12.07 -8.66 5.40
C GLY A 140 -10.71 -8.08 4.96
N PRO A 141 -10.33 -6.90 5.42
CA PRO A 141 -9.01 -6.32 5.16
C PRO A 141 -7.93 -7.02 6.02
N PHE A 142 -7.90 -8.37 5.99
CA PHE A 142 -7.11 -9.16 6.93
C PHE A 142 -5.62 -8.96 6.73
N VAL A 143 -5.14 -8.96 5.48
CA VAL A 143 -3.71 -8.82 5.16
C VAL A 143 -3.22 -7.40 5.43
N VAL A 144 -3.99 -6.41 5.02
CA VAL A 144 -3.60 -4.99 5.18
C VAL A 144 -3.91 -4.45 6.57
N GLY A 145 -4.81 -5.10 7.29
CA GLY A 145 -5.28 -4.68 8.60
C GLY A 145 -4.18 -4.35 9.60
N PRO A 146 -3.16 -5.21 9.80
CA PRO A 146 -2.07 -4.90 10.71
C PRO A 146 -1.34 -3.59 10.38
N ALA A 147 -1.05 -3.32 9.10
CA ALA A 147 -0.41 -2.08 8.68
C ALA A 147 -1.32 -0.85 8.88
N VAL A 148 -2.61 -1.00 8.58
CA VAL A 148 -3.59 0.08 8.78
C VAL A 148 -3.78 0.35 10.27
N GLU A 149 -4.04 -0.69 11.08
CA GLU A 149 -4.22 -0.56 12.54
C GLU A 149 -3.01 0.09 13.20
N ARG A 150 -1.80 -0.34 12.83
CA ARG A 150 -0.55 0.25 13.32
C ARG A 150 -0.45 1.75 13.00
N LYS A 151 -0.89 2.15 11.81
CA LYS A 151 -0.76 3.53 11.32
C LYS A 151 -1.80 4.48 11.90
N VAL A 152 -3.07 4.06 11.96
CA VAL A 152 -4.21 4.94 12.32
C VAL A 152 -4.80 4.62 13.70
N GLY A 153 -4.30 3.60 14.36
CA GLY A 153 -4.85 3.11 15.62
C GLY A 153 -6.12 2.26 15.43
N LYS A 154 -6.41 1.47 16.44
CA LYS A 154 -7.49 0.47 16.41
C LYS A 154 -8.88 1.06 16.14
N SER A 155 -9.19 2.20 16.75
CA SER A 155 -10.49 2.84 16.59
C SER A 155 -10.77 3.27 15.15
N ALA A 156 -9.79 3.94 14.50
CA ALA A 156 -9.92 4.37 13.12
C ALA A 156 -9.88 3.19 12.13
N PHE A 157 -9.11 2.13 12.44
CA PHE A 157 -9.16 0.89 11.67
C PHE A 157 -10.55 0.22 11.73
N CYS A 158 -11.17 0.14 12.91
CA CYS A 158 -12.52 -0.36 13.06
C CYS A 158 -13.53 0.49 12.27
N GLU A 159 -13.41 1.82 12.34
CA GLU A 159 -14.27 2.74 11.57
C GLU A 159 -14.18 2.49 10.07
N LEU A 160 -12.97 2.36 9.52
CA LEU A 160 -12.75 2.07 8.09
C LEU A 160 -13.30 0.70 7.69
N THR A 161 -13.10 -0.31 8.54
CA THR A 161 -13.48 -1.70 8.24
C THR A 161 -14.99 -1.91 8.30
N ILE A 162 -15.65 -1.38 9.33
CA ILE A 162 -17.09 -1.54 9.53
C ILE A 162 -17.86 -0.73 8.48
N ASN A 163 -17.43 0.49 8.19
CA ASN A 163 -18.04 1.39 7.21
C ASN A 163 -17.41 1.24 5.82
N ALA A 164 -17.32 0.00 5.34
CA ALA A 164 -16.54 -0.39 4.16
C ALA A 164 -16.99 0.26 2.83
N THR A 165 -18.18 0.86 2.77
CA THR A 165 -18.68 1.58 1.58
C THR A 165 -18.35 3.07 1.59
N GLU A 166 -17.99 3.62 2.75
CA GLU A 166 -17.80 5.05 2.92
C GLU A 166 -16.36 5.49 2.62
N TRP A 167 -16.25 6.59 1.91
CA TRP A 167 -15.00 7.26 1.67
C TRP A 167 -14.61 8.15 2.84
N ARG A 168 -13.33 8.15 3.19
CA ARG A 168 -12.73 9.10 4.12
C ARG A 168 -11.85 10.08 3.36
N SER A 169 -11.91 11.35 3.74
CA SER A 169 -11.15 12.43 3.11
C SER A 169 -9.66 12.36 3.46
N ALA A 170 -8.85 13.11 2.72
CA ALA A 170 -7.44 13.33 3.04
C ALA A 170 -7.28 13.98 4.42
N GLN A 171 -8.17 14.90 4.78
CA GLN A 171 -8.15 15.55 6.10
C GLN A 171 -8.38 14.52 7.22
N TRP A 172 -9.39 13.63 7.07
CA TRP A 172 -9.58 12.53 8.01
C TRP A 172 -8.32 11.66 8.12
N ALA A 173 -7.70 11.31 6.99
CA ALA A 173 -6.48 10.50 6.96
C ALA A 173 -5.31 11.22 7.67
N ARG A 174 -5.21 12.55 7.55
CA ARG A 174 -4.23 13.38 8.28
C ARG A 174 -4.49 13.37 9.79
N GLU A 175 -5.74 13.58 10.20
CA GLU A 175 -6.14 13.58 11.62
C GLU A 175 -5.92 12.24 12.31
N LYS A 176 -6.06 11.12 11.57
CA LYS A 176 -5.82 9.77 12.10
C LYS A 176 -4.36 9.31 11.95
N GLY A 177 -3.46 10.15 11.46
CA GLY A 177 -2.04 9.85 11.33
C GLY A 177 -1.68 8.94 10.14
N MET A 178 -2.61 8.67 9.23
CA MET A 178 -2.31 7.96 7.99
C MET A 178 -1.39 8.79 7.10
N TYR A 179 -1.71 10.07 6.92
CA TYR A 179 -0.87 11.03 6.22
C TYR A 179 -0.11 11.90 7.21
N GLY A 180 1.18 12.03 7.00
CA GLY A 180 2.04 12.96 7.75
C GLY A 180 1.73 14.40 7.38
N GLU A 181 1.47 14.65 6.09
CA GLU A 181 1.12 15.96 5.55
C GLU A 181 0.10 15.85 4.42
N VAL A 182 -0.70 16.90 4.22
CA VAL A 182 -1.67 17.01 3.12
C VAL A 182 -1.48 18.38 2.47
N PHE A 183 -1.40 18.38 1.14
CA PHE A 183 -1.17 19.57 0.31
C PHE A 183 -2.38 19.86 -0.57
N ASP A 184 -2.53 21.09 -0.99
CA ASP A 184 -3.65 21.47 -1.86
C ASP A 184 -3.47 20.93 -3.28
N THR A 185 -2.22 20.89 -3.77
CA THR A 185 -1.87 20.43 -5.11
C THR A 185 -0.85 19.31 -5.11
N ILE A 186 -0.82 18.54 -6.22
CA ILE A 186 0.19 17.49 -6.45
C ILE A 186 1.58 18.09 -6.50
N GLU A 187 1.75 19.25 -7.14
CA GLU A 187 3.02 19.94 -7.30
C GLU A 187 3.60 20.40 -5.95
N GLU A 188 2.76 20.85 -5.04
CA GLU A 188 3.17 21.22 -3.68
C GLU A 188 3.57 19.99 -2.87
N MET A 189 2.77 18.90 -2.97
CA MET A 189 3.11 17.62 -2.35
C MET A 189 4.45 17.09 -2.86
N ASP A 190 4.70 17.13 -4.17
CA ASP A 190 5.95 16.66 -4.77
C ASP A 190 7.15 17.48 -4.27
N LYS A 191 7.02 18.80 -4.13
CA LYS A 191 8.04 19.65 -3.51
C LYS A 191 8.29 19.28 -2.04
N GLY A 192 7.23 18.99 -1.28
CA GLY A 192 7.34 18.53 0.11
C GLY A 192 8.06 17.18 0.22
N ILE A 193 7.73 16.24 -0.67
CA ILE A 193 8.39 14.94 -0.76
C ILE A 193 9.87 15.09 -1.06
N ASP A 194 10.21 15.88 -2.09
CA ASP A 194 11.60 16.11 -2.50
C ASP A 194 12.41 16.78 -1.36
N ALA A 195 11.82 17.75 -0.67
CA ALA A 195 12.47 18.41 0.46
C ALA A 195 12.79 17.43 1.60
N LEU A 196 11.81 16.59 1.99
CA LEU A 196 12.03 15.57 3.03
C LEU A 196 13.03 14.51 2.57
N ALA A 197 12.91 14.02 1.34
CA ALA A 197 13.78 12.98 0.81
C ALA A 197 15.24 13.47 0.72
N LEU A 198 15.48 14.71 0.29
CA LEU A 198 16.82 15.32 0.25
C LEU A 198 17.40 15.50 1.66
N LEU A 199 16.57 15.93 2.63
CA LEU A 199 16.98 16.03 4.03
C LEU A 199 17.44 14.66 4.58
N LEU A 200 16.67 13.62 4.31
CA LEU A 200 16.99 12.26 4.74
C LEU A 200 18.20 11.69 4.00
N ALA A 201 18.36 11.96 2.70
CA ALA A 201 19.55 11.56 1.95
C ALA A 201 20.84 12.18 2.49
N GLY A 202 20.77 13.40 3.08
CA GLY A 202 21.86 14.04 3.80
C GLY A 202 22.07 13.54 5.24
N SER A 203 21.18 12.67 5.76
CA SER A 203 21.25 12.18 7.14
C SER A 203 22.15 10.94 7.27
N ASN A 204 22.50 10.59 8.51
CA ASN A 204 23.29 9.38 8.80
C ASN A 204 22.50 8.10 8.46
N PRO A 205 22.90 7.30 7.46
CA PRO A 205 22.16 6.12 7.01
C PRO A 205 22.08 5.02 8.08
N GLU A 206 23.11 4.87 8.91
CA GLU A 206 23.11 3.90 10.00
C GLU A 206 22.06 4.27 11.07
N ALA A 207 22.00 5.55 11.44
CA ALA A 207 20.99 6.05 12.39
C ALA A 207 19.55 5.86 11.82
N MET A 208 19.34 6.14 10.53
CA MET A 208 18.04 5.91 9.90
C MET A 208 17.63 4.44 9.91
N ALA A 209 18.56 3.53 9.60
CA ALA A 209 18.29 2.09 9.64
C ALA A 209 17.97 1.59 11.06
N MET A 210 18.70 2.07 12.06
CA MET A 210 18.44 1.75 13.47
C MET A 210 17.09 2.29 13.93
N LEU A 211 16.76 3.53 13.62
CA LEU A 211 15.46 4.15 13.92
C LEU A 211 14.32 3.36 13.29
N LYS A 212 14.44 3.01 12.01
CA LYS A 212 13.42 2.21 11.33
C LYS A 212 13.21 0.86 12.01
N LYS A 213 14.28 0.17 12.37
CA LYS A 213 14.20 -1.09 13.11
C LYS A 213 13.45 -0.93 14.45
N ILE A 214 13.71 0.14 15.19
CA ILE A 214 13.01 0.45 16.44
C ILE A 214 11.53 0.77 16.17
N MET A 215 11.23 1.58 15.15
CA MET A 215 9.85 1.93 14.79
C MET A 215 8.98 0.72 14.39
N TRP A 216 9.60 -0.39 13.96
CA TRP A 216 8.93 -1.62 13.55
C TRP A 216 9.17 -2.80 14.51
N SER A 217 9.64 -2.54 15.74
CA SER A 217 10.07 -3.59 16.69
C SER A 217 8.94 -4.48 17.21
N ASP A 218 7.68 -4.06 17.10
CA ASP A 218 6.50 -4.84 17.50
C ASP A 218 5.85 -5.61 16.34
N CYS A 219 6.56 -5.71 15.19
CA CYS A 219 6.07 -6.30 13.97
C CYS A 219 6.87 -7.53 13.50
N GLU A 220 7.71 -8.12 14.36
CA GLU A 220 8.62 -9.23 14.00
C GLU A 220 7.86 -10.48 13.52
N ASN A 221 6.65 -10.70 14.02
CA ASN A 221 5.83 -11.85 13.66
C ASN A 221 5.06 -11.68 12.33
N TRP A 222 5.16 -10.52 11.67
CA TRP A 222 4.35 -10.23 10.47
C TRP A 222 4.68 -11.12 9.28
N ASP A 223 5.87 -11.69 9.18
CA ASP A 223 6.19 -12.68 8.14
C ASP A 223 5.21 -13.86 8.17
N ARG A 224 4.87 -14.33 9.36
CA ARG A 224 3.89 -15.41 9.55
C ARG A 224 2.46 -14.86 9.58
N LEU A 225 2.21 -13.82 10.35
CA LEU A 225 0.87 -13.25 10.56
C LEU A 225 0.19 -12.87 9.25
N LEU A 226 0.92 -12.18 8.34
CA LEU A 226 0.31 -11.70 7.10
C LEU A 226 -0.04 -12.86 6.15
N ILE A 227 0.73 -13.96 6.18
CA ILE A 227 0.40 -15.17 5.41
C ILE A 227 -0.83 -15.87 5.99
N GLU A 228 -0.92 -16.00 7.32
CA GLU A 228 -2.13 -16.52 7.99
C GLU A 228 -3.37 -15.68 7.63
N ARG A 229 -3.22 -14.35 7.58
CA ARG A 229 -4.28 -13.42 7.17
C ARG A 229 -4.63 -13.53 5.67
N ALA A 230 -3.64 -13.79 4.82
CA ALA A 230 -3.86 -14.06 3.39
C ALA A 230 -4.70 -15.32 3.18
N ALA A 231 -4.46 -16.39 3.96
CA ALA A 231 -5.26 -17.59 3.92
C ALA A 231 -6.72 -17.36 4.34
N MET A 232 -6.98 -16.46 5.30
CA MET A 232 -8.35 -16.06 5.66
C MET A 232 -9.08 -15.40 4.47
N SER A 233 -8.40 -14.47 3.78
CA SER A 233 -8.93 -13.83 2.57
C SER A 233 -9.12 -14.85 1.45
N GLY A 234 -8.15 -15.75 1.23
CA GLY A 234 -8.19 -16.82 0.24
C GLY A 234 -9.35 -17.80 0.45
N LYS A 235 -9.73 -18.06 1.70
CA LYS A 235 -10.92 -18.86 2.03
C LYS A 235 -12.22 -18.11 1.71
N LEU A 236 -12.31 -16.84 2.13
CA LEU A 236 -13.56 -16.07 2.02
C LEU A 236 -13.88 -15.63 0.60
N VAL A 237 -12.87 -15.43 -0.25
CA VAL A 237 -13.10 -15.08 -1.66
C VAL A 237 -13.89 -16.16 -2.40
N LEU A 238 -13.85 -17.41 -1.95
CA LEU A 238 -14.57 -18.56 -2.52
C LEU A 238 -15.98 -18.71 -1.94
N SER A 239 -16.38 -17.88 -0.98
CA SER A 239 -17.72 -17.97 -0.41
C SER A 239 -18.79 -17.55 -1.44
N GLU A 240 -19.96 -18.17 -1.37
CA GLU A 240 -21.09 -17.82 -2.21
C GLU A 240 -21.46 -16.33 -2.12
N PHE A 241 -21.37 -15.76 -0.91
CA PHE A 241 -21.57 -14.32 -0.69
C PHE A 241 -20.63 -13.48 -1.55
N THR A 242 -19.32 -13.77 -1.49
CA THR A 242 -18.31 -13.00 -2.20
C THR A 242 -18.45 -13.17 -3.72
N ILE A 243 -18.67 -14.40 -4.20
CA ILE A 243 -18.91 -14.67 -5.63
C ILE A 243 -20.10 -13.84 -6.14
N ASN A 244 -21.20 -13.83 -5.40
CA ASN A 244 -22.40 -13.06 -5.76
C ASN A 244 -22.15 -11.55 -5.70
N ALA A 245 -21.43 -11.06 -4.70
CA ALA A 245 -21.07 -9.64 -4.57
C ALA A 245 -20.19 -9.19 -5.76
N ILE A 246 -19.18 -9.97 -6.10
CA ILE A 246 -18.29 -9.70 -7.24
C ILE A 246 -19.05 -9.67 -8.56
N ASN A 247 -19.96 -10.64 -8.80
CA ASN A 247 -20.74 -10.68 -10.02
C ASN A 247 -21.67 -9.46 -10.18
N LYS A 248 -22.21 -8.91 -9.09
CA LYS A 248 -23.01 -7.68 -9.10
C LYS A 248 -22.19 -6.44 -9.50
N PHE A 249 -20.87 -6.43 -9.22
CA PHE A 249 -19.98 -5.34 -9.65
C PHE A 249 -19.67 -5.39 -11.15
N LYS A 250 -19.67 -6.58 -11.77
CA LYS A 250 -19.46 -6.74 -13.22
C LYS A 250 -20.64 -6.26 -14.07
N SER A 251 -21.85 -6.28 -13.52
CA SER A 251 -23.08 -5.94 -14.23
C SER A 251 -23.45 -4.45 -14.16
N LYS A 252 -22.62 -3.63 -13.53
CA LYS A 252 -22.72 -2.16 -13.47
C LYS A 252 -21.64 -1.50 -14.31
#